data_cce43a5ed40a1871de31f0f3043570ed
#
_entry.id   cce43a5ed40a1871de31f0f3043570ed
#
_cell.length_a   1.000
_cell.length_b   1.000
_cell.length_c   1.000
_cell.angle_alpha   90.00
_cell.angle_beta   90.00
_cell.angle_gamma   90.00
#
_symmetry.space_group_name_H-M   'P 1'
#
loop_
_entity.id
_entity.type
_entity.pdbx_description
1 polymer ?
#
loop_
_entity_poly.entity_id
_entity_poly.type
_entity_poly.pdbx_seq_one_letter_code
_entity_poly.pdbx_strand_id
1 'polypeptide(L)'
;MDRSFSQTSQNGKCEPEDSGDAEIIIVGAGVAGAALAYTLGKDGRKVHVIERDLSEPDRIVGELLQPGGYLKLIELGLEDCVEKIDAQRVYGYALYKDGQNTKLTYPLEKFDTDVSGRSFHNGRFVQRMREKAAFFPSVKLEQGTVTSLIEENGIVKGVHCKTKDGQQLTAKAPLTIVCDGCFSNLRRSLCNPKVDVPSHFVGLVLENCDLPYSNHGHVILGDPSPILFYPISSTEIRCLVDVPGQKVPSIANGEMATYLKSVVAPQIPPELYSSFLAAIDKGKIRTMPNRSMPASPYPTPGALLMGDAFNMRHPLTGGGMTVALSDIVVLRNLLKPLRNLHDASALCKYLESFYTLRKPVASTINTLAGALYMVFCASPDPARKEMRQACFDYLSLGGIFSNGPISLLSGLNPRPLSLVLHFFAVAIYGVGRLLIPFPSPKRVWIGARLISASLLNPQHIMICIHFLGYIFRVHQESFSPLSRPKE
;
A
#
# COMPACT_ATOMS: atom_id res chain seq x y z
N MET A 1 -28.37 47.64 -60.41
CA MET A 1 -29.23 46.76 -59.65
C MET A 1 -28.31 45.84 -58.83
N ASP A 2 -27.89 46.37 -57.62
CA ASP A 2 -27.07 45.66 -56.69
C ASP A 2 -27.90 44.70 -55.81
N ARG A 3 -27.45 43.49 -55.68
CA ARG A 3 -27.92 42.59 -54.65
C ARG A 3 -26.71 42.12 -53.81
N SER A 4 -26.54 42.75 -52.70
CA SER A 4 -25.63 42.35 -51.64
C SER A 4 -26.10 41.06 -51.00
N PHE A 5 -25.23 40.00 -50.96
CA PHE A 5 -25.41 38.81 -50.15
C PHE A 5 -24.70 39.05 -48.79
N SER A 6 -25.47 39.13 -47.74
CA SER A 6 -24.99 39.11 -46.37
C SER A 6 -24.65 37.67 -45.98
N GLN A 7 -23.38 37.41 -45.72
CA GLN A 7 -22.93 36.18 -45.06
C GLN A 7 -23.19 36.30 -43.55
N THR A 8 -24.13 35.52 -43.04
CA THR A 8 -24.32 35.24 -41.62
C THR A 8 -23.33 34.14 -41.22
N SER A 9 -22.28 34.50 -40.53
CA SER A 9 -21.38 33.56 -39.85
C SER A 9 -22.10 32.96 -38.65
N GLN A 10 -22.55 31.74 -38.79
CA GLN A 10 -22.93 30.91 -37.64
C GLN A 10 -21.66 30.41 -36.96
N ASN A 11 -21.31 31.02 -35.82
CA ASN A 11 -20.39 30.45 -34.85
C ASN A 11 -21.07 29.22 -34.20
N GLY A 12 -20.89 28.05 -34.81
CA GLY A 12 -21.18 26.78 -34.20
C GLY A 12 -20.13 26.55 -33.09
N LYS A 13 -20.51 26.86 -31.84
CA LYS A 13 -19.84 26.25 -30.71
C LYS A 13 -20.02 24.74 -30.84
N CYS A 14 -18.96 24.01 -31.18
CA CYS A 14 -18.90 22.59 -30.92
C CYS A 14 -19.05 22.40 -29.39
N GLU A 15 -20.22 22.00 -28.94
CA GLU A 15 -20.35 21.41 -27.62
C GLU A 15 -19.50 20.14 -27.60
N PRO A 16 -18.66 19.92 -26.59
CA PRO A 16 -17.87 18.68 -26.49
C PRO A 16 -18.85 17.52 -26.40
N GLU A 17 -18.65 16.50 -27.22
CA GLU A 17 -19.44 15.27 -27.20
C GLU A 17 -19.52 14.76 -25.76
N ASP A 18 -20.73 14.71 -25.25
CA ASP A 18 -21.08 14.12 -23.96
C ASP A 18 -20.68 12.63 -24.02
N SER A 19 -19.58 12.27 -23.35
CA SER A 19 -19.12 10.90 -23.22
C SER A 19 -20.03 10.08 -22.27
N GLY A 20 -21.33 10.30 -22.36
CA GLY A 20 -22.39 9.92 -21.44
C GLY A 20 -22.72 8.44 -21.29
N ASP A 21 -21.78 7.53 -21.52
CA ASP A 21 -22.06 6.08 -21.52
C ASP A 21 -21.29 5.28 -20.46
N ALA A 22 -20.46 5.89 -19.62
CA ALA A 22 -19.73 5.19 -18.57
C ALA A 22 -20.60 4.95 -17.32
N GLU A 23 -20.58 3.72 -16.80
CA GLU A 23 -21.21 3.39 -15.51
C GLU A 23 -20.32 3.82 -14.33
N ILE A 24 -19.01 3.77 -14.54
CA ILE A 24 -18.02 4.02 -13.48
C ILE A 24 -16.86 4.86 -14.05
N ILE A 25 -16.53 5.95 -13.35
CA ILE A 25 -15.28 6.67 -13.58
C ILE A 25 -14.25 6.20 -12.55
N ILE A 26 -13.02 5.91 -13.00
CA ILE A 26 -11.87 5.65 -12.15
C ILE A 26 -10.86 6.78 -12.33
N VAL A 27 -10.52 7.47 -11.25
CA VAL A 27 -9.53 8.54 -11.25
C VAL A 27 -8.17 7.98 -10.81
N GLY A 28 -7.22 7.95 -11.74
CA GLY A 28 -5.88 7.40 -11.55
C GLY A 28 -5.76 5.95 -12.00
N ALA A 29 -4.72 5.64 -12.78
CA ALA A 29 -4.39 4.32 -13.29
C ALA A 29 -3.05 3.78 -12.72
N GLY A 30 -2.81 4.00 -11.41
CA GLY A 30 -1.80 3.28 -10.65
C GLY A 30 -2.23 1.84 -10.37
N VAL A 31 -1.54 1.14 -9.43
CA VAL A 31 -1.85 -0.26 -9.09
C VAL A 31 -3.35 -0.48 -8.81
N ALA A 32 -3.95 0.35 -7.94
CA ALA A 32 -5.35 0.20 -7.56
C ALA A 32 -6.30 0.46 -8.75
N GLY A 33 -6.12 1.58 -9.45
CA GLY A 33 -7.04 1.96 -10.53
C GLY A 33 -6.91 1.08 -11.76
N ALA A 34 -5.70 0.68 -12.17
CA ALA A 34 -5.49 -0.20 -13.32
C ALA A 34 -6.05 -1.62 -13.05
N ALA A 35 -5.78 -2.19 -11.87
CA ALA A 35 -6.32 -3.50 -11.49
C ALA A 35 -7.86 -3.47 -11.36
N LEU A 36 -8.42 -2.38 -10.81
CA LEU A 36 -9.88 -2.20 -10.72
C LEU A 36 -10.52 -2.08 -12.11
N ALA A 37 -9.91 -1.28 -13.00
CA ALA A 37 -10.39 -1.10 -14.36
C ALA A 37 -10.45 -2.44 -15.14
N TYR A 38 -9.36 -3.23 -15.05
CA TYR A 38 -9.35 -4.59 -15.60
C TYR A 38 -10.48 -5.45 -15.02
N THR A 39 -10.61 -5.44 -13.70
CA THR A 39 -11.57 -6.30 -12.99
C THR A 39 -13.01 -5.97 -13.38
N LEU A 40 -13.35 -4.69 -13.42
CA LEU A 40 -14.69 -4.23 -13.81
C LEU A 40 -14.96 -4.42 -15.31
N GLY A 41 -13.95 -4.19 -16.16
CA GLY A 41 -14.04 -4.47 -17.59
C GLY A 41 -14.28 -5.95 -17.88
N LYS A 42 -13.58 -6.85 -17.16
CA LYS A 42 -13.79 -8.31 -17.22
C LYS A 42 -15.21 -8.72 -16.78
N ASP A 43 -15.81 -7.99 -15.84
CA ASP A 43 -17.19 -8.20 -15.42
C ASP A 43 -18.22 -7.49 -16.35
N GLY A 44 -17.78 -6.89 -17.46
CA GLY A 44 -18.62 -6.28 -18.50
C GLY A 44 -19.09 -4.86 -18.21
N ARG A 45 -18.52 -4.18 -17.20
CA ARG A 45 -18.85 -2.79 -16.85
C ARG A 45 -18.25 -1.80 -17.85
N LYS A 46 -18.97 -0.74 -18.15
CA LYS A 46 -18.46 0.40 -18.91
C LYS A 46 -17.68 1.33 -17.99
N VAL A 47 -16.36 1.36 -18.15
CA VAL A 47 -15.45 2.07 -17.26
C VAL A 47 -14.68 3.14 -18.02
N HIS A 48 -14.66 4.36 -17.48
CA HIS A 48 -13.82 5.46 -17.96
C HIS A 48 -12.71 5.73 -16.96
N VAL A 49 -11.47 5.44 -17.32
CA VAL A 49 -10.29 5.66 -16.50
C VAL A 49 -9.58 6.93 -16.95
N ILE A 50 -9.35 7.85 -16.03
CA ILE A 50 -8.65 9.10 -16.32
C ILE A 50 -7.35 9.13 -15.52
N GLU A 51 -6.20 9.12 -16.22
CA GLU A 51 -4.87 9.14 -15.63
C GLU A 51 -4.08 10.33 -16.20
N ARG A 52 -3.43 11.07 -15.30
CA ARG A 52 -2.67 12.27 -15.68
C ARG A 52 -1.48 11.98 -16.59
N ASP A 53 -0.87 10.79 -16.44
CA ASP A 53 0.30 10.38 -17.18
C ASP A 53 0.25 8.86 -17.45
N LEU A 54 0.11 8.50 -18.73
CA LEU A 54 0.06 7.11 -19.17
C LEU A 54 1.43 6.54 -19.52
N SER A 55 2.52 7.32 -19.43
CA SER A 55 3.88 6.80 -19.56
C SER A 55 4.19 5.83 -18.41
N GLU A 56 5.24 5.02 -18.58
CA GLU A 56 5.70 4.10 -17.55
C GLU A 56 6.10 4.89 -16.28
N PRO A 57 5.46 4.62 -15.11
CA PRO A 57 5.77 5.37 -13.90
C PRO A 57 7.17 5.03 -13.36
N ASP A 58 7.95 6.03 -13.03
CA ASP A 58 9.21 5.86 -12.32
C ASP A 58 9.02 6.09 -10.82
N ARG A 59 8.96 5.01 -10.04
CA ARG A 59 8.73 4.99 -8.59
C ARG A 59 9.87 4.29 -7.87
N ILE A 60 10.13 4.68 -6.62
CA ILE A 60 11.14 4.02 -5.74
C ILE A 60 10.49 3.10 -4.69
N VAL A 61 9.16 3.01 -4.67
CA VAL A 61 8.39 2.13 -3.78
C VAL A 61 7.24 1.48 -4.55
N GLY A 62 6.63 0.45 -3.94
CA GLY A 62 5.62 -0.36 -4.62
C GLY A 62 6.25 -1.34 -5.59
N GLU A 63 7.46 -1.80 -5.28
CA GLU A 63 8.25 -2.73 -6.08
C GLU A 63 8.29 -4.14 -5.49
N LEU A 64 7.78 -4.33 -4.27
CA LEU A 64 7.66 -5.65 -3.63
C LEU A 64 6.20 -5.97 -3.38
N LEU A 65 5.69 -6.98 -4.06
CA LEU A 65 4.37 -7.57 -3.84
C LEU A 65 4.51 -8.80 -2.93
N GLN A 66 3.82 -8.77 -1.81
CA GLN A 66 3.77 -9.89 -0.86
C GLN A 66 3.02 -11.10 -1.45
N PRO A 67 3.29 -12.35 -0.99
CA PRO A 67 2.58 -13.55 -1.47
C PRO A 67 1.05 -13.44 -1.37
N GLY A 68 0.52 -12.86 -0.29
CA GLY A 68 -0.92 -12.62 -0.16
C GLY A 68 -1.46 -11.68 -1.21
N GLY A 69 -0.66 -10.70 -1.66
CA GLY A 69 -1.01 -9.84 -2.80
C GLY A 69 -0.97 -10.58 -4.14
N TYR A 70 -0.02 -11.50 -4.31
CA TYR A 70 0.06 -12.35 -5.50
C TYR A 70 -1.15 -13.30 -5.60
N LEU A 71 -1.60 -13.87 -4.47
CA LEU A 71 -2.87 -14.62 -4.44
C LEU A 71 -4.06 -13.78 -4.90
N LYS A 72 -4.06 -12.47 -4.59
CA LYS A 72 -5.12 -11.57 -5.08
C LYS A 72 -5.00 -11.26 -6.57
N LEU A 73 -3.79 -11.24 -7.14
CA LEU A 73 -3.63 -11.17 -8.60
C LEU A 73 -4.23 -12.42 -9.27
N ILE A 74 -3.96 -13.62 -8.75
CA ILE A 74 -4.56 -14.87 -9.26
C ILE A 74 -6.09 -14.80 -9.19
N GLU A 75 -6.66 -14.40 -8.06
CA GLU A 75 -8.11 -14.27 -7.87
C GLU A 75 -8.76 -13.30 -8.85
N LEU A 76 -8.04 -12.25 -9.24
CA LEU A 76 -8.50 -11.26 -10.20
C LEU A 76 -8.21 -11.66 -11.67
N GLY A 77 -7.28 -12.59 -11.92
CA GLY A 77 -6.81 -12.98 -13.25
C GLY A 77 -5.77 -12.01 -13.81
N LEU A 78 -4.92 -11.48 -12.93
CA LEU A 78 -3.85 -10.52 -13.23
C LEU A 78 -2.45 -11.09 -12.92
N GLU A 79 -2.34 -12.39 -12.64
CA GLU A 79 -1.09 -13.07 -12.26
C GLU A 79 0.01 -12.94 -13.33
N ASP A 80 -0.36 -12.91 -14.59
CA ASP A 80 0.57 -12.75 -15.71
C ASP A 80 1.12 -11.31 -15.87
N CYS A 81 0.60 -10.34 -15.09
CA CYS A 81 1.17 -8.99 -15.07
C CYS A 81 2.60 -8.94 -14.49
N VAL A 82 3.04 -9.98 -13.79
CA VAL A 82 4.42 -10.11 -13.31
C VAL A 82 5.33 -10.87 -14.30
N GLU A 83 4.78 -11.35 -15.42
CA GLU A 83 5.54 -11.98 -16.47
C GLU A 83 6.13 -10.98 -17.45
N LYS A 84 7.29 -11.32 -18.04
CA LYS A 84 7.97 -10.50 -19.09
C LYS A 84 8.33 -9.07 -18.64
N ILE A 85 8.44 -8.84 -17.34
CA ILE A 85 8.87 -7.57 -16.75
C ILE A 85 10.15 -7.70 -15.93
N ASP A 86 10.83 -8.85 -16.03
CA ASP A 86 12.00 -9.24 -15.23
C ASP A 86 11.71 -9.23 -13.72
N ALA A 87 10.49 -9.67 -13.34
CA ALA A 87 10.12 -9.78 -11.94
C ALA A 87 10.85 -10.93 -11.25
N GLN A 88 11.37 -10.65 -10.07
CA GLN A 88 12.12 -11.60 -9.26
C GLN A 88 11.22 -12.27 -8.23
N ARG A 89 11.39 -13.58 -8.03
CA ARG A 89 10.70 -14.30 -6.95
C ARG A 89 11.32 -13.95 -5.61
N VAL A 90 10.48 -13.73 -4.59
CA VAL A 90 10.92 -13.47 -3.23
C VAL A 90 10.29 -14.51 -2.31
N TYR A 91 11.13 -15.20 -1.53
CA TYR A 91 10.71 -16.31 -0.67
C TYR A 91 10.71 -15.97 0.82
N GLY A 92 11.09 -14.75 1.18
CA GLY A 92 11.12 -14.31 2.56
C GLY A 92 12.02 -13.12 2.80
N TYR A 93 12.53 -13.03 4.01
CA TYR A 93 13.41 -11.96 4.45
C TYR A 93 14.69 -12.50 5.10
N ALA A 94 15.76 -11.73 5.01
CA ALA A 94 16.94 -11.87 5.84
C ALA A 94 17.00 -10.65 6.77
N LEU A 95 16.87 -10.88 8.08
CA LEU A 95 16.88 -9.83 9.10
C LEU A 95 18.26 -9.74 9.71
N TYR A 96 18.85 -8.54 9.72
CA TYR A 96 20.19 -8.28 10.24
C TYR A 96 20.12 -7.35 11.45
N LYS A 97 20.92 -7.65 12.46
CA LYS A 97 21.09 -6.81 13.63
C LYS A 97 22.47 -7.05 14.30
N ASP A 98 23.24 -5.98 14.49
CA ASP A 98 24.51 -5.99 15.21
C ASP A 98 25.45 -7.13 14.74
N GLY A 99 25.58 -7.31 13.41
CA GLY A 99 26.42 -8.34 12.79
C GLY A 99 25.81 -9.76 12.79
N GLN A 100 24.68 -9.97 13.45
CA GLN A 100 23.92 -11.23 13.39
C GLN A 100 22.84 -11.15 12.30
N ASN A 101 22.45 -12.31 11.76
CA ASN A 101 21.33 -12.38 10.83
C ASN A 101 20.48 -13.63 11.07
N THR A 102 19.24 -13.56 10.62
CA THR A 102 18.30 -14.69 10.60
C THR A 102 17.50 -14.69 9.31
N LYS A 103 17.31 -15.88 8.74
CA LYS A 103 16.52 -16.09 7.54
C LYS A 103 15.08 -16.43 7.92
N LEU A 104 14.14 -15.66 7.38
CA LEU A 104 12.71 -15.75 7.67
C LEU A 104 11.97 -16.09 6.37
N THR A 105 11.69 -17.38 6.17
CA THR A 105 11.04 -17.87 4.94
C THR A 105 9.52 -17.71 5.03
N TYR A 106 8.86 -17.39 3.93
CA TYR A 106 7.40 -17.44 3.86
C TYR A 106 6.90 -18.86 4.05
N PRO A 107 5.88 -19.10 4.89
CA PRO A 107 5.29 -20.43 5.09
C PRO A 107 4.35 -20.76 3.91
N LEU A 108 4.92 -21.30 2.84
CA LEU A 108 4.25 -21.58 1.56
C LEU A 108 3.83 -23.04 1.39
N GLU A 109 4.08 -23.91 2.36
CA GLU A 109 3.91 -25.38 2.25
C GLU A 109 2.48 -25.84 1.92
N LYS A 110 1.50 -24.94 2.17
CA LYS A 110 0.08 -25.21 1.93
C LYS A 110 -0.45 -24.57 0.63
N PHE A 111 0.41 -23.92 -0.13
CA PHE A 111 0.05 -23.22 -1.36
C PHE A 111 0.70 -23.89 -2.57
N ASP A 112 0.18 -23.60 -3.76
CA ASP A 112 0.80 -24.04 -5.00
C ASP A 112 2.23 -23.52 -5.14
N THR A 113 3.07 -24.27 -5.84
CA THR A 113 4.50 -23.98 -6.00
C THR A 113 4.81 -22.61 -6.60
N ASP A 114 3.83 -22.03 -7.30
CA ASP A 114 4.01 -20.71 -7.93
C ASP A 114 3.74 -19.54 -6.98
N VAL A 115 3.13 -19.79 -5.83
CA VAL A 115 2.85 -18.74 -4.83
C VAL A 115 4.14 -18.32 -4.15
N SER A 116 4.55 -17.09 -4.36
CA SER A 116 5.67 -16.43 -3.67
C SER A 116 5.51 -14.92 -3.73
N GLY A 117 6.35 -14.17 -3.03
CA GLY A 117 6.48 -12.75 -3.28
C GLY A 117 7.02 -12.48 -4.68
N ARG A 118 6.77 -11.28 -5.18
CA ARG A 118 7.30 -10.80 -6.45
C ARG A 118 7.90 -9.42 -6.24
N SER A 119 9.08 -9.19 -6.75
CA SER A 119 9.66 -7.85 -6.80
C SER A 119 10.03 -7.47 -8.23
N PHE A 120 9.84 -6.20 -8.57
CA PHE A 120 9.89 -5.71 -9.93
C PHE A 120 9.99 -4.18 -9.98
N HIS A 121 10.32 -3.63 -11.13
CA HIS A 121 10.11 -2.21 -11.39
C HIS A 121 8.61 -1.87 -11.36
N ASN A 122 8.20 -0.98 -10.47
CA ASN A 122 6.80 -0.59 -10.31
C ASN A 122 6.15 -0.16 -11.62
N GLY A 123 6.87 0.62 -12.44
CA GLY A 123 6.35 1.12 -13.70
C GLY A 123 5.98 0.02 -14.69
N ARG A 124 6.87 -0.96 -14.87
CA ARG A 124 6.62 -2.11 -15.75
C ARG A 124 5.38 -2.88 -15.33
N PHE A 125 5.22 -3.12 -14.02
CA PHE A 125 4.04 -3.81 -13.49
C PHE A 125 2.74 -3.02 -13.71
N VAL A 126 2.74 -1.72 -13.43
CA VAL A 126 1.57 -0.86 -13.67
C VAL A 126 1.22 -0.81 -15.14
N GLN A 127 2.23 -0.72 -16.02
CA GLN A 127 2.00 -0.66 -17.46
C GLN A 127 1.33 -1.93 -17.99
N ARG A 128 1.78 -3.12 -17.51
CA ARG A 128 1.13 -4.39 -17.86
C ARG A 128 -0.36 -4.43 -17.44
N MET A 129 -0.68 -3.94 -16.25
CA MET A 129 -2.08 -3.87 -15.80
C MET A 129 -2.92 -2.89 -16.64
N ARG A 130 -2.35 -1.75 -17.03
CA ARG A 130 -3.01 -0.77 -17.94
C ARG A 130 -3.30 -1.38 -19.32
N GLU A 131 -2.32 -2.07 -19.89
CA GLU A 131 -2.47 -2.78 -21.17
C GLU A 131 -3.59 -3.82 -21.10
N LYS A 132 -3.63 -4.62 -20.04
CA LYS A 132 -4.70 -5.62 -19.84
C LYS A 132 -6.07 -4.98 -19.65
N ALA A 133 -6.16 -3.88 -18.92
CA ALA A 133 -7.42 -3.14 -18.75
C ALA A 133 -7.92 -2.57 -20.10
N ALA A 134 -7.00 -1.97 -20.87
CA ALA A 134 -7.32 -1.39 -22.18
C ALA A 134 -7.72 -2.43 -23.25
N PHE A 135 -7.46 -3.73 -23.00
CA PHE A 135 -7.89 -4.80 -23.90
C PHE A 135 -9.43 -4.93 -23.98
N PHE A 136 -10.16 -4.53 -22.94
CA PHE A 136 -11.62 -4.59 -22.95
C PHE A 136 -12.23 -3.38 -23.67
N PRO A 137 -13.08 -3.58 -24.69
CA PRO A 137 -13.76 -2.48 -25.39
C PRO A 137 -14.63 -1.63 -24.46
N SER A 138 -15.06 -2.17 -23.32
CA SER A 138 -15.84 -1.48 -22.29
C SER A 138 -14.99 -0.58 -21.38
N VAL A 139 -13.65 -0.58 -21.53
CA VAL A 139 -12.73 0.22 -20.71
C VAL A 139 -12.09 1.31 -21.59
N LYS A 140 -12.47 2.56 -21.36
CA LYS A 140 -11.81 3.73 -21.96
C LYS A 140 -10.69 4.19 -21.01
N LEU A 141 -9.45 4.14 -21.47
CA LEU A 141 -8.29 4.69 -20.74
C LEU A 141 -7.87 5.99 -21.40
N GLU A 142 -7.98 7.10 -20.69
CA GLU A 142 -7.76 8.44 -21.19
C GLU A 142 -6.71 9.21 -20.39
N GLN A 143 -5.82 9.91 -21.10
CA GLN A 143 -4.86 10.78 -20.43
C GLN A 143 -5.46 12.15 -20.13
N GLY A 144 -5.52 12.47 -18.82
CA GLY A 144 -6.04 13.75 -18.35
C GLY A 144 -5.83 13.93 -16.86
N THR A 145 -5.75 15.17 -16.41
CA THR A 145 -5.63 15.50 -14.98
C THR A 145 -6.99 15.87 -14.44
N VAL A 146 -7.52 15.02 -13.56
CA VAL A 146 -8.76 15.34 -12.83
C VAL A 146 -8.48 16.46 -11.83
N THR A 147 -9.25 17.53 -11.90
CA THR A 147 -9.07 18.76 -11.10
C THR A 147 -10.05 18.86 -9.95
N SER A 148 -11.30 18.41 -10.14
CA SER A 148 -12.34 18.45 -9.12
C SER A 148 -13.45 17.44 -9.41
N LEU A 149 -14.27 17.17 -8.40
CA LEU A 149 -15.52 16.43 -8.52
C LEU A 149 -16.63 17.36 -9.02
N ILE A 150 -17.58 16.81 -9.76
CA ILE A 150 -18.85 17.47 -10.11
C ILE A 150 -19.87 17.01 -9.06
N GLU A 151 -20.34 17.94 -8.24
CA GLU A 151 -21.30 17.66 -7.18
C GLU A 151 -22.59 18.43 -7.43
N GLU A 152 -23.72 17.75 -7.37
CA GLU A 152 -25.05 18.29 -7.51
C GLU A 152 -25.93 17.77 -6.39
N ASN A 153 -26.48 18.64 -5.55
CA ASN A 153 -27.33 18.30 -4.41
C ASN A 153 -26.73 17.24 -3.45
N GLY A 154 -25.42 17.35 -3.15
CA GLY A 154 -24.71 16.41 -2.27
C GLY A 154 -24.41 15.05 -2.91
N ILE A 155 -24.59 14.89 -4.21
CA ILE A 155 -24.29 13.68 -4.99
C ILE A 155 -23.17 13.99 -5.98
N VAL A 156 -22.12 13.18 -5.98
CA VAL A 156 -21.08 13.23 -7.00
C VAL A 156 -21.61 12.63 -8.29
N LYS A 157 -21.56 13.40 -9.39
CA LYS A 157 -22.05 13.04 -10.72
C LYS A 157 -20.94 12.79 -11.72
N GLY A 158 -19.69 13.03 -11.35
CA GLY A 158 -18.56 12.89 -12.23
C GLY A 158 -17.37 13.77 -11.84
N VAL A 159 -16.56 14.12 -12.82
CA VAL A 159 -15.32 14.86 -12.62
C VAL A 159 -15.08 15.93 -13.69
N HIS A 160 -14.41 17.02 -13.29
CA HIS A 160 -13.76 17.93 -14.23
C HIS A 160 -12.32 17.47 -14.45
N CYS A 161 -11.87 17.46 -15.68
CA CYS A 161 -10.49 17.12 -16.03
C CYS A 161 -9.91 18.09 -17.06
N LYS A 162 -8.59 18.11 -17.14
CA LYS A 162 -7.83 18.86 -18.17
C LYS A 162 -7.02 17.88 -18.99
N THR A 163 -7.10 17.99 -20.31
CA THR A 163 -6.21 17.28 -21.23
C THR A 163 -4.77 17.79 -21.10
N LYS A 164 -3.83 17.10 -21.74
CA LYS A 164 -2.42 17.54 -21.82
C LYS A 164 -2.28 18.93 -22.46
N ASP A 165 -3.15 19.25 -23.40
CA ASP A 165 -3.17 20.54 -24.12
C ASP A 165 -3.92 21.64 -23.35
N GLY A 166 -4.37 21.35 -22.12
CA GLY A 166 -5.03 22.31 -21.24
C GLY A 166 -6.54 22.49 -21.49
N GLN A 167 -7.14 21.75 -22.43
CA GLN A 167 -8.58 21.79 -22.66
C GLN A 167 -9.32 21.24 -21.45
N GLN A 168 -10.36 21.94 -21.02
CA GLN A 168 -11.24 21.48 -19.93
C GLN A 168 -12.31 20.55 -20.50
N LEU A 169 -12.43 19.39 -19.86
CA LEU A 169 -13.44 18.37 -20.19
C LEU A 169 -14.20 17.98 -18.92
N THR A 170 -15.39 17.44 -19.12
CA THR A 170 -16.20 16.83 -18.06
C THR A 170 -16.48 15.37 -18.41
N ALA A 171 -16.43 14.52 -17.40
CA ALA A 171 -16.89 13.14 -17.51
C ALA A 171 -17.93 12.87 -16.42
N LYS A 172 -19.05 12.27 -16.81
CA LYS A 172 -20.15 11.95 -15.90
C LYS A 172 -20.36 10.44 -15.80
N ALA A 173 -20.65 9.95 -14.59
CA ALA A 173 -21.03 8.57 -14.32
C ALA A 173 -21.79 8.46 -13.01
N PRO A 174 -22.60 7.42 -12.83
CA PRO A 174 -23.29 7.14 -11.54
C PRO A 174 -22.34 6.94 -10.37
N LEU A 175 -21.13 6.39 -10.61
CA LEU A 175 -20.14 6.14 -9.56
C LEU A 175 -18.75 6.61 -9.99
N THR A 176 -18.10 7.41 -9.16
CA THR A 176 -16.70 7.84 -9.32
C THR A 176 -15.84 7.19 -8.24
N ILE A 177 -14.82 6.41 -8.66
CA ILE A 177 -13.88 5.75 -7.74
C ILE A 177 -12.54 6.45 -7.83
N VAL A 178 -12.11 7.06 -6.72
CA VAL A 178 -10.88 7.87 -6.68
C VAL A 178 -9.70 7.01 -6.22
N CYS A 179 -8.76 6.77 -7.14
CA CYS A 179 -7.56 5.96 -6.99
C CYS A 179 -6.27 6.78 -7.29
N ASP A 180 -6.28 8.09 -7.07
CA ASP A 180 -5.22 9.04 -7.44
C ASP A 180 -4.00 9.05 -6.50
N GLY A 181 -3.92 8.06 -5.59
CA GLY A 181 -2.72 7.71 -4.85
C GLY A 181 -2.42 8.57 -3.63
N CYS A 182 -1.17 8.47 -3.15
CA CYS A 182 -0.75 9.08 -1.87
C CYS A 182 -0.78 10.61 -1.87
N PHE A 183 -0.70 11.25 -3.05
CA PHE A 183 -0.79 12.69 -3.22
C PHE A 183 -2.17 13.17 -3.70
N SER A 184 -3.21 12.39 -3.43
CA SER A 184 -4.58 12.69 -3.83
C SER A 184 -5.00 14.13 -3.53
N ASN A 185 -5.45 14.82 -4.56
CA ASN A 185 -6.06 16.14 -4.43
C ASN A 185 -7.55 16.04 -4.10
N LEU A 186 -8.23 15.03 -4.66
CA LEU A 186 -9.68 14.84 -4.50
C LEU A 186 -10.07 14.32 -3.10
N ARG A 187 -9.12 13.72 -2.39
CA ARG A 187 -9.33 13.23 -1.02
C ARG A 187 -9.94 14.27 -0.11
N ARG A 188 -9.48 15.53 -0.20
CA ARG A 188 -9.93 16.63 0.67
C ARG A 188 -11.40 16.98 0.50
N SER A 189 -11.97 16.72 -0.68
CA SER A 189 -13.40 16.91 -0.92
C SER A 189 -14.27 15.76 -0.38
N LEU A 190 -13.65 14.59 -0.12
CA LEU A 190 -14.37 13.37 0.28
C LEU A 190 -14.11 12.94 1.73
N CYS A 191 -13.05 13.42 2.36
CA CYS A 191 -12.76 13.16 3.77
C CYS A 191 -11.76 14.18 4.31
N ASN A 192 -11.65 14.29 5.63
CA ASN A 192 -10.67 15.14 6.30
C ASN A 192 -9.60 14.29 7.01
N PRO A 193 -8.63 13.71 6.27
CA PRO A 193 -7.67 12.80 6.83
C PRO A 193 -6.53 13.52 7.51
N LYS A 194 -6.06 12.95 8.63
CA LYS A 194 -4.76 13.32 9.22
C LYS A 194 -3.68 12.46 8.57
N VAL A 195 -2.83 13.09 7.76
CA VAL A 195 -1.65 12.44 7.17
C VAL A 195 -0.45 12.68 8.07
N ASP A 196 0.20 11.60 8.49
CA ASP A 196 1.44 11.61 9.24
C ASP A 196 2.63 11.28 8.32
N VAL A 197 3.79 11.93 8.55
CA VAL A 197 5.03 11.72 7.78
C VAL A 197 6.17 11.52 8.78
N PRO A 198 6.35 10.30 9.33
CA PRO A 198 7.35 10.03 10.35
C PRO A 198 8.79 10.05 9.81
N SER A 199 8.97 9.75 8.52
CA SER A 199 10.27 9.57 7.90
C SER A 199 10.21 9.74 6.37
N HIS A 200 11.36 9.60 5.73
CA HIS A 200 11.50 9.56 4.28
C HIS A 200 12.33 8.34 3.86
N PHE A 201 11.94 7.68 2.78
CA PHE A 201 12.84 6.75 2.11
C PHE A 201 13.77 7.49 1.17
N VAL A 202 15.05 7.14 1.29
CA VAL A 202 16.10 7.49 0.35
C VAL A 202 16.39 6.25 -0.50
N GLY A 203 16.14 6.34 -1.80
CA GLY A 203 16.23 5.23 -2.75
C GLY A 203 17.49 5.32 -3.59
N LEU A 204 18.20 4.17 -3.69
CA LEU A 204 19.34 3.92 -4.55
C LEU A 204 19.10 2.64 -5.36
N VAL A 205 19.81 2.47 -6.45
CA VAL A 205 19.89 1.22 -7.22
C VAL A 205 21.33 0.75 -7.24
N LEU A 206 21.56 -0.47 -6.75
CA LEU A 206 22.81 -1.17 -6.87
C LEU A 206 22.73 -2.06 -8.11
N GLU A 207 23.73 -2.01 -8.94
CA GLU A 207 23.80 -2.76 -10.20
C GLU A 207 24.87 -3.84 -10.13
N ASN A 208 24.61 -4.98 -10.76
CA ASN A 208 25.57 -6.08 -10.93
C ASN A 208 26.21 -6.52 -9.59
N CYS A 209 25.39 -6.69 -8.56
CA CYS A 209 25.79 -7.27 -7.28
C CYS A 209 24.79 -8.30 -6.80
N ASP A 210 25.25 -9.23 -5.98
CA ASP A 210 24.43 -10.30 -5.42
C ASP A 210 24.02 -9.98 -3.98
N LEU A 211 22.79 -10.35 -3.62
CA LEU A 211 22.35 -10.33 -2.24
C LEU A 211 22.90 -11.53 -1.47
N PRO A 212 23.35 -11.38 -0.22
CA PRO A 212 23.83 -12.50 0.62
C PRO A 212 22.84 -13.67 0.70
N TYR A 213 21.56 -13.39 0.67
CA TYR A 213 20.49 -14.38 0.50
C TYR A 213 19.71 -14.07 -0.78
N SER A 214 20.04 -14.77 -1.84
CA SER A 214 19.32 -14.63 -3.11
C SER A 214 17.81 -14.83 -2.89
N ASN A 215 16.99 -14.10 -3.65
CA ASN A 215 15.53 -14.18 -3.60
C ASN A 215 14.91 -13.87 -2.21
N HIS A 216 15.58 -13.06 -1.38
CA HIS A 216 15.05 -12.58 -0.10
C HIS A 216 15.19 -11.06 -0.01
N GLY A 217 14.20 -10.44 0.61
CA GLY A 217 14.33 -9.04 1.03
C GLY A 217 15.26 -8.96 2.25
N HIS A 218 16.24 -8.06 2.24
CA HIS A 218 17.14 -7.84 3.37
C HIS A 218 16.66 -6.64 4.16
N VAL A 219 16.53 -6.83 5.47
CA VAL A 219 16.12 -5.78 6.42
C VAL A 219 17.21 -5.65 7.46
N ILE A 220 17.96 -4.57 7.40
CA ILE A 220 18.97 -4.25 8.39
C ILE A 220 18.33 -3.37 9.46
N LEU A 221 18.32 -3.84 10.70
CA LEU A 221 17.93 -3.05 11.85
C LEU A 221 19.05 -2.06 12.15
N GLY A 222 19.13 -0.98 11.39
CA GLY A 222 20.14 0.06 11.49
C GLY A 222 19.82 1.10 12.57
N ASP A 223 20.78 1.96 12.84
CA ASP A 223 20.65 3.15 13.70
C ASP A 223 20.85 4.40 12.84
N PRO A 224 19.88 5.32 12.75
CA PRO A 224 18.67 5.44 13.59
C PRO A 224 17.46 4.61 13.13
N SER A 225 17.46 4.04 11.90
CA SER A 225 16.27 3.40 11.36
C SER A 225 16.60 2.34 10.30
N PRO A 226 15.62 1.51 9.88
CA PRO A 226 15.87 0.36 9.01
C PRO A 226 16.43 0.73 7.63
N ILE A 227 17.26 -0.20 7.10
CA ILE A 227 17.77 -0.17 5.75
C ILE A 227 17.29 -1.43 5.04
N LEU A 228 16.78 -1.29 3.81
CA LEU A 228 16.20 -2.38 3.05
C LEU A 228 16.99 -2.60 1.76
N PHE A 229 17.19 -3.88 1.38
CA PHE A 229 17.66 -4.26 0.05
C PHE A 229 16.76 -5.38 -0.49
N TYR A 230 16.38 -5.28 -1.75
CA TYR A 230 15.64 -6.33 -2.44
C TYR A 230 15.87 -6.24 -3.96
N PRO A 231 15.84 -7.37 -4.69
CA PRO A 231 16.01 -7.34 -6.13
C PRO A 231 14.81 -6.64 -6.78
N ILE A 232 15.02 -5.89 -7.86
CA ILE A 232 13.95 -5.30 -8.68
C ILE A 232 14.03 -5.76 -10.14
N SER A 233 15.15 -6.38 -10.50
CA SER A 233 15.38 -7.07 -11.77
C SER A 233 16.44 -8.14 -11.56
N SER A 234 16.81 -8.86 -12.61
CA SER A 234 17.90 -9.84 -12.58
C SER A 234 19.29 -9.23 -12.33
N THR A 235 19.42 -7.91 -12.53
CA THR A 235 20.73 -7.18 -12.43
C THR A 235 20.70 -6.00 -11.47
N GLU A 236 19.54 -5.67 -10.89
CA GLU A 236 19.39 -4.46 -10.09
C GLU A 236 18.75 -4.76 -8.72
N ILE A 237 19.36 -4.19 -7.69
CA ILE A 237 18.90 -4.25 -6.31
C ILE A 237 18.47 -2.86 -5.87
N ARG A 238 17.24 -2.73 -5.38
CA ARG A 238 16.78 -1.54 -4.71
C ARG A 238 17.33 -1.48 -3.29
N CYS A 239 17.96 -0.36 -2.96
CA CYS A 239 18.23 0.01 -1.58
C CYS A 239 17.26 1.11 -1.17
N LEU A 240 16.61 0.95 -0.01
CA LEU A 240 15.83 2.00 0.63
C LEU A 240 16.36 2.24 2.03
N VAL A 241 16.87 3.44 2.27
CA VAL A 241 17.31 3.90 3.59
C VAL A 241 16.19 4.72 4.20
N ASP A 242 15.66 4.32 5.35
CA ASP A 242 14.71 5.13 6.10
C ASP A 242 15.47 6.24 6.85
N VAL A 243 15.06 7.48 6.64
CA VAL A 243 15.60 8.66 7.32
C VAL A 243 14.50 9.28 8.15
N PRO A 244 14.58 9.21 9.50
CA PRO A 244 13.53 9.71 10.37
C PRO A 244 13.43 11.22 10.37
N GLY A 245 12.21 11.73 10.62
CA GLY A 245 11.91 13.15 10.71
C GLY A 245 11.32 13.75 9.43
N GLN A 246 10.95 15.03 9.55
CA GLN A 246 10.31 15.77 8.46
C GLN A 246 11.29 16.39 7.48
N LYS A 247 12.54 16.57 7.89
CA LYS A 247 13.62 17.12 7.05
C LYS A 247 14.68 16.05 6.85
N VAL A 248 15.13 15.93 5.63
CA VAL A 248 16.22 15.01 5.25
C VAL A 248 17.45 15.84 4.84
N PRO A 249 18.67 15.28 4.96
CA PRO A 249 19.87 15.90 4.43
C PRO A 249 19.70 16.28 2.95
N SER A 250 20.26 17.40 2.54
CA SER A 250 20.12 17.88 1.18
C SER A 250 20.93 17.03 0.19
N ILE A 251 20.29 16.67 -0.92
CA ILE A 251 20.96 15.97 -2.03
C ILE A 251 21.84 16.94 -2.81
N ALA A 252 21.34 18.17 -3.03
CA ALA A 252 22.00 19.13 -3.92
C ALA A 252 23.37 19.62 -3.41
N ASN A 253 23.56 19.69 -2.07
CA ASN A 253 24.84 20.13 -1.48
C ASN A 253 25.74 18.97 -1.00
N GLY A 254 25.34 17.72 -1.27
CA GLY A 254 26.12 16.50 -0.92
C GLY A 254 25.94 16.01 0.52
N GLU A 255 25.14 16.66 1.36
CA GLU A 255 24.89 16.22 2.75
C GLU A 255 24.30 14.81 2.80
N MET A 256 23.39 14.47 1.88
CA MET A 256 22.80 13.14 1.79
C MET A 256 23.86 12.07 1.45
N ALA A 257 24.72 12.35 0.50
CA ALA A 257 25.81 11.42 0.14
C ALA A 257 26.76 11.21 1.33
N THR A 258 27.11 12.27 2.06
CA THR A 258 27.92 12.20 3.27
C THR A 258 27.22 11.35 4.35
N TYR A 259 25.93 11.58 4.61
CA TYR A 259 25.14 10.79 5.56
C TYR A 259 25.12 9.30 5.19
N LEU A 260 24.87 8.98 3.93
CA LEU A 260 24.85 7.59 3.45
C LEU A 260 26.22 6.91 3.61
N LYS A 261 27.32 7.62 3.34
CA LYS A 261 28.68 7.06 3.48
C LYS A 261 29.14 6.93 4.92
N SER A 262 28.84 7.92 5.78
CA SER A 262 29.36 7.96 7.15
C SER A 262 28.48 7.25 8.18
N VAL A 263 27.15 7.25 8.02
CA VAL A 263 26.21 6.68 8.97
C VAL A 263 25.64 5.34 8.50
N VAL A 264 25.27 5.24 7.22
CA VAL A 264 24.56 4.06 6.70
C VAL A 264 25.53 2.96 6.28
N ALA A 265 26.55 3.28 5.48
CA ALA A 265 27.49 2.30 4.90
C ALA A 265 28.17 1.40 5.94
N PRO A 266 28.56 1.86 7.16
CA PRO A 266 29.17 0.99 8.17
C PRO A 266 28.22 -0.09 8.73
N GLN A 267 26.92 -0.02 8.45
CA GLN A 267 25.91 -0.89 9.04
C GLN A 267 25.36 -1.94 8.07
N ILE A 268 25.74 -1.87 6.80
CA ILE A 268 25.25 -2.82 5.79
C ILE A 268 26.16 -4.05 5.69
N PRO A 269 25.66 -5.18 5.16
CA PRO A 269 26.49 -6.36 4.92
C PRO A 269 27.71 -6.04 4.06
N PRO A 270 28.88 -6.61 4.40
CA PRO A 270 30.14 -6.32 3.66
C PRO A 270 30.06 -6.58 2.15
N GLU A 271 29.27 -7.59 1.76
CA GLU A 271 29.08 -7.99 0.37
C GLU A 271 28.43 -6.88 -0.48
N LEU A 272 27.63 -6.01 0.15
CA LEU A 272 26.93 -4.91 -0.52
C LEU A 272 27.69 -3.58 -0.45
N TYR A 273 28.76 -3.49 0.34
CA TYR A 273 29.42 -2.24 0.67
C TYR A 273 29.97 -1.49 -0.55
N SER A 274 30.72 -2.18 -1.39
CA SER A 274 31.33 -1.57 -2.59
C SER A 274 30.27 -1.09 -3.59
N SER A 275 29.26 -1.90 -3.85
CA SER A 275 28.17 -1.55 -4.77
C SER A 275 27.29 -0.42 -4.21
N PHE A 276 27.14 -0.35 -2.89
CA PHE A 276 26.41 0.74 -2.23
C PHE A 276 27.16 2.08 -2.38
N LEU A 277 28.49 2.11 -2.14
CA LEU A 277 29.30 3.30 -2.37
C LEU A 277 29.26 3.75 -3.83
N ALA A 278 29.40 2.80 -4.76
CA ALA A 278 29.33 3.09 -6.19
C ALA A 278 27.94 3.69 -6.58
N ALA A 279 26.85 3.20 -5.99
CA ALA A 279 25.51 3.74 -6.23
C ALA A 279 25.35 5.18 -5.71
N ILE A 280 25.98 5.51 -4.56
CA ILE A 280 26.01 6.89 -4.04
C ILE A 280 26.80 7.80 -5.01
N ASP A 281 27.95 7.35 -5.48
CA ASP A 281 28.83 8.14 -6.34
C ASP A 281 28.22 8.39 -7.74
N LYS A 282 27.34 7.50 -8.22
CA LYS A 282 26.51 7.74 -9.42
C LYS A 282 25.55 8.93 -9.27
N GLY A 283 25.24 9.36 -8.04
CA GLY A 283 24.44 10.55 -7.76
C GLY A 283 22.94 10.41 -8.05
N LYS A 284 22.45 9.24 -8.45
CA LYS A 284 21.01 8.98 -8.70
C LYS A 284 20.24 8.72 -7.40
N ILE A 285 20.35 9.61 -6.44
CA ILE A 285 19.68 9.53 -5.14
C ILE A 285 18.29 10.14 -5.25
N ARG A 286 17.26 9.40 -4.80
CA ARG A 286 15.87 9.86 -4.82
C ARG A 286 15.27 9.77 -3.41
N THR A 287 14.35 10.67 -3.10
CA THR A 287 13.66 10.69 -1.79
C THR A 287 12.15 10.65 -1.95
N MET A 288 11.50 10.02 -1.00
CA MET A 288 10.03 9.98 -0.92
C MET A 288 9.58 10.04 0.55
N PRO A 289 8.60 10.90 0.90
CA PRO A 289 8.03 10.90 2.25
C PRO A 289 7.25 9.62 2.51
N ASN A 290 7.52 8.98 3.65
CA ASN A 290 6.79 7.83 4.12
C ASN A 290 5.52 8.29 4.83
N ARG A 291 4.39 8.15 4.14
CA ARG A 291 3.10 8.65 4.61
C ARG A 291 2.31 7.55 5.30
N SER A 292 1.66 7.91 6.40
CA SER A 292 0.68 7.10 7.09
C SER A 292 -0.63 7.86 7.24
N MET A 293 -1.73 7.21 6.96
CA MET A 293 -3.07 7.78 7.04
C MET A 293 -4.07 6.66 7.30
N PRO A 294 -4.71 6.64 8.48
CA PRO A 294 -5.75 5.66 8.74
C PRO A 294 -6.93 5.86 7.78
N ALA A 295 -7.62 4.77 7.47
CA ALA A 295 -8.87 4.85 6.75
C ALA A 295 -9.91 5.60 7.59
N SER A 296 -10.47 6.67 7.04
CA SER A 296 -11.56 7.45 7.64
C SER A 296 -12.75 7.43 6.69
N PRO A 297 -13.65 6.44 6.83
CA PRO A 297 -14.82 6.33 5.97
C PRO A 297 -15.71 7.58 6.10
N TYR A 298 -16.02 8.18 4.97
CA TYR A 298 -17.02 9.23 4.84
C TYR A 298 -17.89 8.89 3.63
N PRO A 299 -19.00 8.15 3.84
CA PRO A 299 -19.88 7.77 2.75
C PRO A 299 -20.39 9.00 1.99
N THR A 300 -20.11 9.05 0.69
CA THR A 300 -20.53 10.13 -0.21
C THR A 300 -21.29 9.53 -1.38
N PRO A 301 -22.57 9.88 -1.60
CA PRO A 301 -23.32 9.39 -2.74
C PRO A 301 -22.61 9.69 -4.07
N GLY A 302 -22.44 8.68 -4.92
CA GLY A 302 -21.79 8.77 -6.20
C GLY A 302 -20.25 8.76 -6.16
N ALA A 303 -19.60 8.64 -4.98
CA ALA A 303 -18.13 8.59 -4.90
C ALA A 303 -17.62 7.57 -3.88
N LEU A 304 -16.43 7.02 -4.16
CA LEU A 304 -15.68 6.12 -3.26
C LEU A 304 -14.18 6.37 -3.38
N LEU A 305 -13.47 6.42 -2.25
CA LEU A 305 -12.00 6.46 -2.21
C LEU A 305 -11.42 5.05 -2.12
N MET A 306 -10.32 4.77 -2.84
CA MET A 306 -9.59 3.50 -2.80
C MET A 306 -8.08 3.68 -2.82
N GLY A 307 -7.36 2.61 -2.44
CA GLY A 307 -5.90 2.58 -2.42
C GLY A 307 -5.32 3.62 -1.47
N ASP A 308 -4.18 4.22 -1.85
CA ASP A 308 -3.51 5.23 -1.03
C ASP A 308 -4.28 6.56 -0.96
N ALA A 309 -5.23 6.80 -1.85
CA ALA A 309 -6.15 7.92 -1.72
C ALA A 309 -7.03 7.80 -0.48
N PHE A 310 -7.33 6.58 -0.04
CA PHE A 310 -8.18 6.27 1.10
C PHE A 310 -7.42 5.89 2.37
N ASN A 311 -6.35 5.09 2.23
CA ASN A 311 -5.65 4.48 3.37
C ASN A 311 -4.17 4.25 3.06
N MET A 312 -3.29 4.86 3.84
CA MET A 312 -1.84 4.69 3.74
C MET A 312 -1.26 4.10 5.02
N ARG A 313 -0.15 3.41 4.89
CA ARG A 313 0.69 2.86 5.96
C ARG A 313 2.15 3.07 5.63
N HIS A 314 3.01 3.07 6.67
CA HIS A 314 4.44 3.15 6.44
C HIS A 314 4.87 2.03 5.47
N PRO A 315 5.63 2.33 4.40
CA PRO A 315 5.90 1.36 3.33
C PRO A 315 6.91 0.26 3.69
N LEU A 316 7.48 0.28 4.90
CA LEU A 316 8.48 -0.69 5.38
C LEU A 316 8.13 -2.16 5.10
N THR A 317 6.87 -2.52 5.21
CA THR A 317 6.41 -3.91 5.11
C THR A 317 6.00 -4.33 3.70
N GLY A 318 6.00 -3.42 2.74
CA GLY A 318 5.53 -3.71 1.37
C GLY A 318 4.05 -4.13 1.25
N GLY A 319 3.24 -3.94 2.30
CA GLY A 319 1.85 -4.43 2.36
C GLY A 319 0.81 -3.60 1.61
N GLY A 320 1.19 -2.45 1.02
CA GLY A 320 0.26 -1.50 0.39
C GLY A 320 -0.52 -2.10 -0.78
N MET A 321 0.17 -2.77 -1.69
CA MET A 321 -0.45 -3.42 -2.85
C MET A 321 -1.36 -4.58 -2.44
N THR A 322 -0.99 -5.36 -1.43
CA THR A 322 -1.82 -6.45 -0.90
C THR A 322 -3.17 -5.94 -0.39
N VAL A 323 -3.17 -4.82 0.35
CA VAL A 323 -4.41 -4.20 0.82
C VAL A 323 -5.23 -3.68 -0.36
N ALA A 324 -4.62 -2.97 -1.30
CA ALA A 324 -5.34 -2.42 -2.46
C ALA A 324 -5.99 -3.51 -3.32
N LEU A 325 -5.27 -4.59 -3.62
CA LEU A 325 -5.80 -5.73 -4.37
C LEU A 325 -6.91 -6.46 -3.61
N SER A 326 -6.77 -6.62 -2.29
CA SER A 326 -7.85 -7.19 -1.45
C SER A 326 -9.09 -6.31 -1.43
N ASP A 327 -8.91 -4.99 -1.37
CA ASP A 327 -10.02 -4.01 -1.45
C ASP A 327 -10.76 -4.11 -2.79
N ILE A 328 -10.04 -4.34 -3.91
CA ILE A 328 -10.63 -4.56 -5.24
C ILE A 328 -11.51 -5.82 -5.25
N VAL A 329 -11.03 -6.93 -4.67
CA VAL A 329 -11.83 -8.16 -4.56
C VAL A 329 -13.13 -7.90 -3.80
N VAL A 330 -13.06 -7.21 -2.66
CA VAL A 330 -14.25 -6.84 -1.87
C VAL A 330 -15.20 -5.98 -2.69
N LEU A 331 -14.69 -4.92 -3.31
CA LEU A 331 -15.53 -4.00 -4.09
C LEU A 331 -16.16 -4.70 -5.30
N ARG A 332 -15.38 -5.53 -6.02
CA ARG A 332 -15.91 -6.34 -7.13
C ARG A 332 -17.08 -7.19 -6.68
N ASN A 333 -16.94 -7.91 -5.57
CA ASN A 333 -17.99 -8.80 -5.05
C ASN A 333 -19.26 -8.03 -4.65
N LEU A 334 -19.12 -6.80 -4.18
CA LEU A 334 -20.24 -5.90 -3.90
C LEU A 334 -20.90 -5.37 -5.19
N LEU A 335 -20.12 -4.97 -6.19
CA LEU A 335 -20.66 -4.39 -7.42
C LEU A 335 -21.23 -5.43 -8.39
N LYS A 336 -20.70 -6.67 -8.38
CA LYS A 336 -21.08 -7.72 -9.33
C LYS A 336 -22.57 -8.04 -9.40
N PRO A 337 -23.32 -8.14 -8.28
CA PRO A 337 -24.76 -8.44 -8.32
C PRO A 337 -25.63 -7.25 -8.75
N LEU A 338 -25.09 -6.02 -8.75
CA LEU A 338 -25.84 -4.82 -9.04
C LEU A 338 -25.97 -4.61 -10.55
N ARG A 339 -27.19 -4.57 -11.07
CA ARG A 339 -27.45 -4.30 -12.49
C ARG A 339 -27.46 -2.80 -12.82
N ASN A 340 -27.84 -1.97 -11.85
CA ASN A 340 -28.02 -0.53 -12.01
C ASN A 340 -27.31 0.23 -10.89
N LEU A 341 -26.57 1.28 -11.22
CA LEU A 341 -25.82 2.12 -10.28
C LEU A 341 -26.40 3.56 -10.14
N HIS A 342 -27.52 3.86 -10.80
CA HIS A 342 -28.05 5.24 -10.89
C HIS A 342 -28.65 5.77 -9.58
N ASP A 343 -29.16 4.91 -8.68
CA ASP A 343 -29.60 5.34 -7.36
C ASP A 343 -28.39 5.54 -6.43
N ALA A 344 -27.82 6.74 -6.49
CA ALA A 344 -26.61 7.09 -5.76
C ALA A 344 -26.78 6.94 -4.24
N SER A 345 -27.96 7.20 -3.68
CA SER A 345 -28.22 7.12 -2.24
C SER A 345 -28.29 5.68 -1.77
N ALA A 346 -29.04 4.83 -2.49
CA ALA A 346 -29.12 3.40 -2.18
C ALA A 346 -27.76 2.73 -2.38
N LEU A 347 -27.03 3.06 -3.45
CA LEU A 347 -25.70 2.55 -3.74
C LEU A 347 -24.71 2.95 -2.64
N CYS A 348 -24.71 4.21 -2.19
CA CYS A 348 -23.86 4.69 -1.12
C CYS A 348 -24.07 3.89 0.17
N LYS A 349 -25.32 3.74 0.59
CA LYS A 349 -25.69 2.95 1.78
C LYS A 349 -25.27 1.49 1.65
N TYR A 350 -25.41 0.89 0.49
CA TYR A 350 -24.99 -0.48 0.23
C TYR A 350 -23.45 -0.61 0.29
N LEU A 351 -22.72 0.34 -0.29
CA LEU A 351 -21.25 0.35 -0.29
C LEU A 351 -20.63 0.70 1.08
N GLU A 352 -21.40 1.11 2.09
CA GLU A 352 -20.89 1.21 3.47
C GLU A 352 -20.35 -0.12 3.98
N SER A 353 -20.88 -1.25 3.51
CA SER A 353 -20.39 -2.59 3.82
C SER A 353 -18.92 -2.82 3.36
N PHE A 354 -18.48 -2.13 2.30
CA PHE A 354 -17.09 -2.14 1.85
C PHE A 354 -16.11 -1.79 2.99
N TYR A 355 -16.44 -0.74 3.76
CA TYR A 355 -15.59 -0.28 4.86
C TYR A 355 -15.46 -1.30 5.99
N THR A 356 -16.46 -2.16 6.17
CA THR A 356 -16.41 -3.25 7.16
C THR A 356 -15.70 -4.48 6.62
N LEU A 357 -16.04 -4.92 5.41
CA LEU A 357 -15.50 -6.14 4.80
C LEU A 357 -14.00 -6.09 4.51
N ARG A 358 -13.45 -4.90 4.23
CA ARG A 358 -12.01 -4.72 4.02
C ARG A 358 -11.16 -4.78 5.30
N LYS A 359 -11.77 -4.54 6.48
CA LYS A 359 -11.04 -4.40 7.76
C LYS A 359 -10.13 -5.57 8.11
N PRO A 360 -10.51 -6.86 7.96
CA PRO A 360 -9.65 -7.95 8.40
C PRO A 360 -8.25 -7.89 7.78
N VAL A 361 -8.14 -7.65 6.49
CA VAL A 361 -6.85 -7.52 5.79
C VAL A 361 -6.21 -6.16 6.09
N ALA A 362 -6.94 -5.08 5.87
CA ALA A 362 -6.42 -3.73 5.97
C ALA A 362 -5.94 -3.39 7.39
N SER A 363 -6.72 -3.73 8.44
CA SER A 363 -6.33 -3.44 9.83
C SER A 363 -5.10 -4.24 10.25
N THR A 364 -5.05 -5.54 9.92
CA THR A 364 -3.90 -6.39 10.25
C THR A 364 -2.62 -5.84 9.66
N ILE A 365 -2.62 -5.56 8.34
CA ILE A 365 -1.42 -5.07 7.64
C ILE A 365 -1.04 -3.66 8.09
N ASN A 366 -2.01 -2.76 8.29
CA ASN A 366 -1.73 -1.39 8.73
C ASN A 366 -1.13 -1.36 10.13
N THR A 367 -1.69 -2.13 11.05
CA THR A 367 -1.20 -2.21 12.43
C THR A 367 0.20 -2.82 12.49
N LEU A 368 0.40 -3.92 11.76
CA LEU A 368 1.72 -4.56 11.70
C LEU A 368 2.78 -3.62 11.12
N ALA A 369 2.45 -2.85 10.08
CA ALA A 369 3.35 -1.87 9.49
C ALA A 369 3.77 -0.79 10.50
N GLY A 370 2.82 -0.24 11.26
CA GLY A 370 3.11 0.74 12.31
C GLY A 370 3.91 0.16 13.48
N ALA A 371 3.54 -1.03 13.95
CA ALA A 371 4.23 -1.70 15.05
C ALA A 371 5.67 -2.07 14.68
N LEU A 372 5.89 -2.67 13.51
CA LEU A 372 7.24 -3.02 13.06
C LEU A 372 8.11 -1.79 12.83
N TYR A 373 7.57 -0.72 12.27
CA TYR A 373 8.33 0.52 12.13
C TYR A 373 8.84 1.04 13.49
N MET A 374 7.96 1.11 14.49
CA MET A 374 8.34 1.55 15.85
C MET A 374 9.35 0.64 16.52
N VAL A 375 9.25 -0.69 16.31
CA VAL A 375 10.17 -1.68 16.89
C VAL A 375 11.51 -1.67 16.18
N PHE A 376 11.54 -1.50 14.86
CA PHE A 376 12.77 -1.58 14.05
C PHE A 376 13.60 -0.30 14.10
N CYS A 377 13.01 0.85 14.40
CA CYS A 377 13.77 2.09 14.64
C CYS A 377 14.55 2.01 15.95
N ALA A 378 15.78 2.53 15.94
CA ALA A 378 16.58 2.67 17.14
C ALA A 378 15.93 3.69 18.09
N SER A 379 16.17 3.50 19.37
CA SER A 379 15.63 4.40 20.41
C SER A 379 16.59 4.46 21.60
N PRO A 380 16.76 5.62 22.23
CA PRO A 380 17.53 5.73 23.49
C PRO A 380 16.82 5.06 24.67
N ASP A 381 15.51 4.84 24.59
CA ASP A 381 14.70 4.23 25.66
C ASP A 381 15.08 2.74 25.87
N PRO A 382 15.47 2.34 27.10
CA PRO A 382 15.87 0.97 27.40
C PRO A 382 14.77 -0.08 27.12
N ALA A 383 13.48 0.25 27.33
CA ALA A 383 12.39 -0.69 27.08
C ALA A 383 12.21 -0.91 25.56
N ARG A 384 12.34 0.14 24.75
CA ARG A 384 12.29 0.02 23.28
C ARG A 384 13.52 -0.72 22.73
N LYS A 385 14.72 -0.51 23.30
CA LYS A 385 15.91 -1.30 22.92
C LYS A 385 15.68 -2.79 23.19
N GLU A 386 15.13 -3.13 24.37
CA GLU A 386 14.83 -4.52 24.71
C GLU A 386 13.75 -5.11 23.82
N MET A 387 12.68 -4.36 23.49
CA MET A 387 11.64 -4.81 22.56
C MET A 387 12.22 -5.11 21.17
N ARG A 388 13.11 -4.26 20.67
CA ARG A 388 13.80 -4.45 19.39
C ARG A 388 14.66 -5.72 19.38
N GLN A 389 15.41 -5.96 20.45
CA GLN A 389 16.20 -7.18 20.62
C GLN A 389 15.31 -8.40 20.77
N ALA A 390 14.28 -8.32 21.62
CA ALA A 390 13.34 -9.41 21.83
C ALA A 390 12.61 -9.81 20.54
N CYS A 391 12.26 -8.85 19.70
CA CYS A 391 11.64 -9.11 18.40
C CYS A 391 12.59 -9.87 17.45
N PHE A 392 13.85 -9.45 17.37
CA PHE A 392 14.88 -10.13 16.58
C PHE A 392 15.08 -11.58 17.06
N ASP A 393 15.28 -11.79 18.36
CA ASP A 393 15.53 -13.10 18.93
C ASP A 393 14.29 -14.01 18.83
N TYR A 394 13.09 -13.48 19.06
CA TYR A 394 11.84 -14.23 18.92
C TYR A 394 11.66 -14.76 17.49
N LEU A 395 11.89 -13.92 16.48
CA LEU A 395 11.84 -14.33 15.09
C LEU A 395 12.92 -15.36 14.75
N SER A 396 14.09 -15.28 15.39
CA SER A 396 15.21 -16.21 15.21
C SER A 396 14.97 -17.61 15.80
N LEU A 397 13.97 -17.78 16.69
CA LEU A 397 13.60 -19.09 17.23
C LEU A 397 13.07 -20.05 16.16
N GLY A 398 12.60 -19.54 15.03
CA GLY A 398 12.02 -20.37 13.96
C GLY A 398 10.65 -20.96 14.29
N GLY A 399 10.17 -21.89 13.46
CA GLY A 399 8.90 -22.56 13.65
C GLY A 399 7.72 -21.59 13.78
N ILE A 400 6.84 -21.81 14.75
CA ILE A 400 5.66 -20.94 14.96
C ILE A 400 6.00 -19.50 15.30
N PHE A 401 7.17 -19.26 15.93
CA PHE A 401 7.61 -17.95 16.35
C PHE A 401 8.07 -17.05 15.19
N SER A 402 8.47 -17.63 14.07
CA SER A 402 8.75 -16.91 12.83
C SER A 402 7.59 -17.04 11.82
N ASN A 403 7.03 -18.25 11.60
CA ASN A 403 6.02 -18.49 10.57
C ASN A 403 4.73 -17.69 10.82
N GLY A 404 4.32 -17.54 12.09
CA GLY A 404 3.14 -16.75 12.46
C GLY A 404 3.28 -15.28 12.06
N PRO A 405 4.27 -14.53 12.58
CA PRO A 405 4.52 -13.15 12.20
C PRO A 405 4.76 -12.97 10.69
N ILE A 406 5.49 -13.87 10.05
CA ILE A 406 5.75 -13.82 8.61
C ILE A 406 4.49 -14.09 7.79
N SER A 407 3.60 -14.97 8.23
CA SER A 407 2.27 -15.16 7.58
C SER A 407 1.42 -13.90 7.63
N LEU A 408 1.48 -13.16 8.75
CA LEU A 408 0.78 -11.88 8.91
C LEU A 408 1.37 -10.83 7.97
N LEU A 409 2.70 -10.70 7.96
CA LEU A 409 3.45 -9.72 7.15
C LEU A 409 3.24 -9.95 5.66
N SER A 410 3.28 -11.21 5.23
CA SER A 410 3.09 -11.61 3.84
C SER A 410 1.64 -11.57 3.35
N GLY A 411 0.68 -11.31 4.25
CA GLY A 411 -0.75 -11.31 3.92
C GLY A 411 -1.34 -12.70 3.65
N LEU A 412 -0.61 -13.78 3.93
CA LEU A 412 -1.09 -15.16 3.80
C LEU A 412 -2.12 -15.53 4.86
N ASN A 413 -2.00 -14.95 6.05
CA ASN A 413 -2.93 -15.15 7.16
C ASN A 413 -3.25 -13.81 7.87
N PRO A 414 -4.03 -12.90 7.24
CA PRO A 414 -4.31 -11.59 7.80
C PRO A 414 -5.38 -11.64 8.91
N ARG A 415 -5.11 -12.42 9.97
CA ARG A 415 -6.03 -12.59 11.11
C ARG A 415 -5.64 -11.66 12.27
N PRO A 416 -6.49 -10.69 12.66
CA PRO A 416 -6.17 -9.75 13.74
C PRO A 416 -5.84 -10.43 15.08
N LEU A 417 -6.51 -11.53 15.41
CA LEU A 417 -6.22 -12.28 16.65
C LEU A 417 -4.80 -12.85 16.66
N SER A 418 -4.34 -13.41 15.54
CA SER A 418 -2.98 -13.94 15.43
C SER A 418 -1.94 -12.82 15.62
N LEU A 419 -2.21 -11.62 15.10
CA LEU A 419 -1.37 -10.45 15.30
C LEU A 419 -1.25 -10.08 16.78
N VAL A 420 -2.38 -10.02 17.51
CA VAL A 420 -2.42 -9.69 18.94
C VAL A 420 -1.64 -10.73 19.75
N LEU A 421 -1.86 -12.02 19.47
CA LEU A 421 -1.16 -13.12 20.18
C LEU A 421 0.36 -13.03 19.99
N HIS A 422 0.86 -12.86 18.77
CA HIS A 422 2.31 -12.75 18.52
C HIS A 422 2.89 -11.47 19.11
N PHE A 423 2.15 -10.37 19.09
CA PHE A 423 2.61 -9.13 19.72
C PHE A 423 2.86 -9.30 21.23
N PHE A 424 1.89 -9.90 21.95
CA PHE A 424 2.08 -10.18 23.39
C PHE A 424 3.14 -11.24 23.64
N ALA A 425 3.26 -12.25 22.78
CA ALA A 425 4.30 -13.27 22.89
C ALA A 425 5.72 -12.67 22.81
N VAL A 426 5.95 -11.71 21.88
CA VAL A 426 7.23 -10.96 21.82
C VAL A 426 7.48 -10.16 23.10
N ALA A 427 6.45 -9.49 23.64
CA ALA A 427 6.58 -8.71 24.87
C ALA A 427 6.91 -9.60 26.09
N ILE A 428 6.20 -10.73 26.22
CA ILE A 428 6.45 -11.73 27.29
C ILE A 428 7.85 -12.32 27.15
N TYR A 429 8.26 -12.66 25.92
CA TYR A 429 9.61 -13.15 25.65
C TYR A 429 10.69 -12.13 26.06
N GLY A 430 10.48 -10.84 25.75
CA GLY A 430 11.38 -9.75 26.17
C GLY A 430 11.49 -9.63 27.69
N VAL A 431 10.38 -9.75 28.42
CA VAL A 431 10.38 -9.77 29.88
C VAL A 431 11.13 -11.00 30.41
N GLY A 432 10.88 -12.18 29.85
CA GLY A 432 11.58 -13.42 30.21
C GLY A 432 13.11 -13.27 30.11
N ARG A 433 13.60 -12.66 29.03
CA ARG A 433 15.03 -12.36 28.85
C ARG A 433 15.61 -11.44 29.92
N LEU A 434 14.84 -10.45 30.37
CA LEU A 434 15.27 -9.51 31.40
C LEU A 434 15.36 -10.16 32.78
N LEU A 435 14.59 -11.23 33.01
CA LEU A 435 14.56 -11.94 34.29
C LEU A 435 15.65 -13.02 34.41
N ILE A 436 16.27 -13.44 33.34
CA ILE A 436 17.32 -14.48 33.31
C ILE A 436 18.71 -13.82 33.20
N PRO A 437 19.77 -14.35 33.88
CA PRO A 437 19.75 -15.39 34.91
C PRO A 437 19.28 -14.92 36.31
N PHE A 438 19.41 -13.63 36.63
CA PHE A 438 18.92 -13.04 37.89
C PHE A 438 18.30 -11.66 37.62
N PRO A 439 17.08 -11.40 38.11
CA PRO A 439 16.45 -10.11 37.99
C PRO A 439 17.16 -9.04 38.84
N SER A 440 17.61 -7.94 38.22
CA SER A 440 18.01 -6.75 38.97
C SER A 440 16.83 -5.77 39.05
N PRO A 441 16.78 -4.86 40.04
CA PRO A 441 15.71 -3.86 40.13
C PRO A 441 15.54 -3.05 38.85
N LYS A 442 16.64 -2.71 38.18
CA LYS A 442 16.64 -2.02 36.88
C LYS A 442 15.98 -2.86 35.78
N ARG A 443 16.29 -4.17 35.71
CA ARG A 443 15.70 -5.07 34.71
C ARG A 443 14.22 -5.31 34.95
N VAL A 444 13.80 -5.48 36.21
CA VAL A 444 12.38 -5.58 36.58
C VAL A 444 11.62 -4.32 36.16
N TRP A 445 12.20 -3.13 36.42
CA TRP A 445 11.60 -1.87 36.05
C TRP A 445 11.47 -1.71 34.52
N ILE A 446 12.50 -2.09 33.73
CA ILE A 446 12.45 -2.12 32.25
C ILE A 446 11.34 -3.07 31.78
N GLY A 447 11.25 -4.27 32.40
CA GLY A 447 10.20 -5.25 32.08
C GLY A 447 8.79 -4.71 32.35
N ALA A 448 8.58 -4.04 33.49
CA ALA A 448 7.31 -3.39 33.80
C ALA A 448 6.95 -2.29 32.79
N ARG A 449 7.92 -1.46 32.37
CA ARG A 449 7.73 -0.46 31.32
C ARG A 449 7.43 -1.09 29.96
N LEU A 450 8.06 -2.22 29.63
CA LEU A 450 7.82 -2.94 28.39
C LEU A 450 6.38 -3.45 28.33
N ILE A 451 5.87 -4.05 29.40
CA ILE A 451 4.47 -4.48 29.50
C ILE A 451 3.53 -3.27 29.44
N SER A 452 3.80 -2.24 30.24
CA SER A 452 2.99 -1.01 30.26
C SER A 452 2.91 -0.36 28.87
N ALA A 453 4.04 -0.22 28.18
CA ALA A 453 4.07 0.32 26.82
C ALA A 453 3.31 -0.57 25.82
N SER A 454 3.32 -1.89 26.01
CA SER A 454 2.59 -2.83 25.17
C SER A 454 1.08 -2.78 25.43
N LEU A 455 0.64 -2.54 26.66
CA LEU A 455 -0.76 -2.47 27.07
C LEU A 455 -1.39 -1.08 26.82
N LEU A 456 -0.61 -0.01 27.06
CA LEU A 456 -1.13 1.37 27.06
C LEU A 456 -0.95 2.12 25.74
N ASN A 457 -0.35 1.51 24.71
CA ASN A 457 -0.25 2.15 23.41
C ASN A 457 -1.66 2.29 22.78
N PRO A 458 -2.14 3.51 22.49
CA PRO A 458 -3.47 3.72 21.93
C PRO A 458 -3.74 2.93 20.63
N GLN A 459 -2.70 2.67 19.85
CA GLN A 459 -2.82 1.84 18.64
C GLN A 459 -3.14 0.38 18.98
N HIS A 460 -2.58 -0.17 20.06
CA HIS A 460 -2.83 -1.54 20.52
C HIS A 460 -4.21 -1.66 21.18
N ILE A 461 -4.60 -0.66 21.97
CA ILE A 461 -5.95 -0.56 22.56
C ILE A 461 -7.00 -0.45 21.43
N MET A 462 -6.75 0.36 20.40
CA MET A 462 -7.64 0.46 19.23
C MET A 462 -7.81 -0.87 18.49
N ILE A 463 -6.74 -1.71 18.41
CA ILE A 463 -6.85 -3.05 17.83
C ILE A 463 -7.79 -3.91 18.64
N CYS A 464 -7.62 -3.93 19.96
CA CYS A 464 -8.48 -4.70 20.86
C CYS A 464 -9.94 -4.22 20.81
N ILE A 465 -10.17 -2.90 20.80
CA ILE A 465 -11.51 -2.31 20.72
C ILE A 465 -12.17 -2.56 19.36
N HIS A 466 -11.44 -2.38 18.25
CA HIS A 466 -11.96 -2.69 16.91
C HIS A 466 -12.24 -4.18 16.73
N PHE A 467 -11.44 -5.04 17.34
CA PHE A 467 -11.61 -6.48 17.32
C PHE A 467 -12.85 -6.91 18.12
N LEU A 468 -13.03 -6.39 19.34
CA LEU A 468 -14.23 -6.64 20.14
C LEU A 468 -15.49 -6.12 19.42
N GLY A 469 -15.43 -4.93 18.84
CA GLY A 469 -16.53 -4.38 18.04
C GLY A 469 -16.84 -5.19 16.78
N TYR A 470 -15.83 -5.84 16.17
CA TYR A 470 -16.02 -6.74 15.03
C TYR A 470 -16.69 -8.05 15.45
N ILE A 471 -16.25 -8.68 16.54
CA ILE A 471 -16.88 -9.90 17.09
C ILE A 471 -18.34 -9.65 17.44
N PHE A 472 -18.65 -8.53 18.12
CA PHE A 472 -20.02 -8.19 18.48
C PHE A 472 -20.94 -7.95 17.26
N ARG A 473 -20.44 -7.32 16.17
CA ARG A 473 -21.23 -7.08 14.95
C ARG A 473 -21.43 -8.34 14.11
N VAL A 474 -20.39 -9.16 13.94
CA VAL A 474 -20.50 -10.45 13.23
C VAL A 474 -21.51 -11.36 13.94
N HIS A 475 -21.57 -11.32 15.27
CA HIS A 475 -22.57 -12.08 16.04
C HIS A 475 -23.99 -11.52 15.88
N GLN A 476 -24.15 -10.18 15.73
CA GLN A 476 -25.46 -9.58 15.48
C GLN A 476 -25.98 -9.83 14.05
N GLU A 477 -25.11 -9.79 13.04
CA GLU A 477 -25.49 -10.04 11.65
C GLU A 477 -25.77 -11.53 11.36
N SER A 478 -25.16 -12.45 12.13
CA SER A 478 -25.47 -13.89 12.05
C SER A 478 -26.85 -14.27 12.58
N PHE A 479 -27.51 -13.37 13.31
CA PHE A 479 -28.85 -13.59 13.89
C PHE A 479 -29.97 -12.74 13.26
N SER A 480 -29.68 -11.91 12.25
CA SER A 480 -30.73 -11.20 11.50
C SER A 480 -31.16 -12.05 10.28
N PRO A 481 -32.39 -12.58 10.21
CA PRO A 481 -32.86 -13.22 9.02
C PRO A 481 -32.97 -12.19 7.90
N LEU A 482 -32.25 -12.44 6.80
CA LEU A 482 -32.40 -11.69 5.55
C LEU A 482 -33.86 -11.68 5.13
N SER A 483 -34.54 -10.57 5.27
CA SER A 483 -35.83 -10.34 4.63
C SER A 483 -35.61 -10.32 3.11
N ARG A 484 -36.08 -11.37 2.43
CA ARG A 484 -36.16 -11.41 0.96
C ARG A 484 -36.99 -10.23 0.48
N PRO A 485 -36.56 -9.53 -0.59
CA PRO A 485 -37.44 -8.58 -1.26
C PRO A 485 -38.64 -9.36 -1.80
N LYS A 486 -39.86 -8.87 -1.50
CA LYS A 486 -41.06 -9.33 -2.17
C LYS A 486 -41.00 -8.96 -3.65
N GLU A 487 -41.38 -9.90 -4.49
CA GLU A 487 -41.54 -9.82 -5.94
C GLU A 487 -42.25 -8.58 -6.44
#